data_b51c0a0fdb9585b492c6a04565492c11
#
_entry.id   b51c0a0fdb9585b492c6a04565492c11
#
_cell.length_a   1.000
_cell.length_b   1.000
_cell.length_c   1.000
_cell.angle_alpha   90.00
_cell.angle_beta   90.00
_cell.angle_gamma   90.00
#
_symmetry.space_group_name_H-M   'P 1'
#
loop_
_entity.id
_entity.type
_entity.pdbx_description
1 polymer ?
#
loop_
_entity_poly.entity_id
_entity_poly.type
_entity_poly.pdbx_seq_one_letter_code
_entity_poly.pdbx_strand_id
1 'polypeptide(L)'
;QLLSHMGYESIYIGTLGVMHNNKEIQTSFSTKTTPSIFELFDIVSSANWGMDSLNICIEVSSHALEQDRLLGIEYFNSASILNITNDHIDYHKSLKSYRDAKFGIFQTKSNVMLIKAELEEYSSDYSYLKKNKINLKTICDTNLFADIFFKIEKSSIKQSEFYILLNNPPKSQEHEIGKKYRFKCDLFPEFNIENLVFAICSIGFDEFSDSSTNNLRYLKLPIGRVELIEGISHNVIIDYAHNEHAMDSLLSSIEKYFDNLIVVFGCGGDRDKGKRSKMLKTAIKYSSKVIFTSDNIRHETFE
;
A
#
# COMPACT_ATOMS: atom_id res chain seq x y z
N GLN A 1 -10.05 -3.62 -6.37
CA GLN A 1 -10.07 -4.72 -7.33
C GLN A 1 -10.66 -5.99 -6.73
N LEU A 2 -10.18 -6.47 -5.58
CA LEU A 2 -10.73 -7.68 -4.93
C LEU A 2 -12.25 -7.58 -4.75
N LEU A 3 -12.74 -6.55 -4.06
CA LEU A 3 -14.16 -6.34 -3.82
C LEU A 3 -14.99 -6.33 -5.10
N SER A 4 -14.54 -5.61 -6.13
CA SER A 4 -15.25 -5.58 -7.42
C SER A 4 -15.34 -6.96 -8.08
N HIS A 5 -14.30 -7.80 -7.97
CA HIS A 5 -14.32 -9.16 -8.52
C HIS A 5 -15.18 -10.13 -7.72
N MET A 6 -15.37 -9.85 -6.42
CA MET A 6 -16.32 -10.57 -5.57
C MET A 6 -17.78 -10.13 -5.80
N GLY A 7 -18.01 -9.17 -6.70
CA GLY A 7 -19.34 -8.66 -7.02
C GLY A 7 -19.82 -7.54 -6.11
N TYR A 8 -18.97 -7.03 -5.24
CA TYR A 8 -19.30 -5.90 -4.37
C TYR A 8 -19.10 -4.58 -5.12
N GLU A 9 -20.02 -3.67 -4.96
CA GLU A 9 -19.84 -2.29 -5.42
C GLU A 9 -18.78 -1.60 -4.57
N SER A 10 -17.79 -0.99 -5.24
CA SER A 10 -16.62 -0.43 -4.55
C SER A 10 -16.11 0.85 -5.19
N ILE A 11 -15.70 1.79 -4.32
CA ILE A 11 -15.00 3.02 -4.70
C ILE A 11 -13.61 2.99 -4.06
N TYR A 12 -12.59 3.33 -4.85
CA TYR A 12 -11.27 3.71 -4.38
C TYR A 12 -11.11 5.22 -4.44
N ILE A 13 -10.52 5.80 -3.40
CA ILE A 13 -10.19 7.22 -3.29
C ILE A 13 -8.75 7.33 -2.80
N GLY A 14 -7.88 7.92 -3.60
CA GLY A 14 -6.46 8.03 -3.24
C GLY A 14 -5.62 8.76 -4.27
N THR A 15 -4.32 8.55 -4.24
CA THR A 15 -3.33 9.21 -5.13
C THR A 15 -3.61 8.99 -6.62
N LEU A 16 -4.23 7.86 -6.97
CA LEU A 16 -4.62 7.55 -8.36
C LEU A 16 -5.96 8.18 -8.78
N GLY A 17 -6.52 9.07 -7.98
CA GLY A 17 -7.83 9.65 -8.23
C GLY A 17 -8.97 8.89 -7.57
N VAL A 18 -10.14 8.92 -8.18
CA VAL A 18 -11.34 8.20 -7.73
C VAL A 18 -11.69 7.14 -8.76
N MET A 19 -11.86 5.90 -8.30
CA MET A 19 -12.23 4.78 -9.16
C MET A 19 -13.49 4.09 -8.64
N HIS A 20 -14.41 3.82 -9.50
CA HIS A 20 -15.60 3.02 -9.24
C HIS A 20 -15.49 1.68 -9.98
N ASN A 21 -15.54 0.57 -9.25
CA ASN A 21 -15.40 -0.77 -9.80
C ASN A 21 -14.22 -0.88 -10.79
N ASN A 22 -13.05 -0.35 -10.38
CA ASN A 22 -11.79 -0.30 -11.13
C ASN A 22 -11.79 0.61 -12.38
N LYS A 23 -12.81 1.44 -12.59
CA LYS A 23 -12.85 2.43 -13.65
C LYS A 23 -12.70 3.82 -13.06
N GLU A 24 -11.80 4.61 -13.64
CA GLU A 24 -11.62 6.00 -13.24
C GLU A 24 -12.90 6.80 -13.48
N ILE A 25 -13.28 7.60 -12.48
CA ILE A 25 -14.36 8.57 -12.61
C ILE A 25 -13.79 9.99 -12.48
N GLN A 26 -14.21 10.84 -13.40
CA GLN A 26 -13.82 12.25 -13.32
C GLN A 26 -14.56 12.93 -12.18
N THR A 27 -13.79 13.55 -11.29
CA THR A 27 -14.34 14.36 -10.20
C THR A 27 -13.83 15.79 -10.32
N SER A 28 -14.62 16.74 -9.88
CA SER A 28 -14.24 18.17 -9.83
C SER A 28 -13.26 18.49 -8.68
N PHE A 29 -12.80 17.46 -7.95
CA PHE A 29 -12.04 17.61 -6.70
C PHE A 29 -10.54 17.60 -6.94
N SER A 30 -9.82 18.23 -6.01
CA SER A 30 -8.38 18.39 -6.08
C SER A 30 -7.64 17.05 -5.97
N THR A 31 -6.49 16.98 -6.61
CA THR A 31 -5.56 15.85 -6.68
C THR A 31 -4.87 15.47 -5.34
N LYS A 32 -5.52 15.66 -4.22
CA LYS A 32 -4.97 15.25 -2.91
C LYS A 32 -5.20 13.76 -2.69
N THR A 33 -4.20 13.06 -2.18
CA THR A 33 -4.31 11.64 -1.81
C THR A 33 -5.54 11.35 -0.95
N THR A 34 -5.78 12.17 0.07
CA THR A 34 -6.97 12.07 0.93
C THR A 34 -7.75 13.37 0.85
N PRO A 35 -8.95 13.37 0.29
CA PRO A 35 -9.83 14.54 0.28
C PRO A 35 -10.31 14.92 1.70
N SER A 36 -10.90 16.11 1.82
CA SER A 36 -11.60 16.52 3.04
C SER A 36 -12.91 15.75 3.21
N ILE A 37 -13.49 15.78 4.42
CA ILE A 37 -14.77 15.12 4.69
C ILE A 37 -15.90 15.62 3.77
N PHE A 38 -15.90 16.90 3.41
CA PHE A 38 -16.89 17.47 2.49
C PHE A 38 -16.71 16.93 1.08
N GLU A 39 -15.47 16.89 0.59
CA GLU A 39 -15.16 16.29 -0.72
C GLU A 39 -15.49 14.80 -0.75
N LEU A 40 -15.24 14.05 0.34
CA LEU A 40 -15.65 12.64 0.46
C LEU A 40 -17.17 12.50 0.38
N PHE A 41 -17.90 13.34 1.11
CA PHE A 41 -19.36 13.35 1.08
C PHE A 41 -19.89 13.63 -0.33
N ASP A 42 -19.33 14.61 -1.01
CA ASP A 42 -19.72 14.98 -2.38
C ASP A 42 -19.42 13.83 -3.36
N ILE A 43 -18.25 13.18 -3.26
CA ILE A 43 -17.90 11.99 -4.09
C ILE A 43 -18.93 10.89 -3.88
N VAL A 44 -19.24 10.56 -2.62
CA VAL A 44 -20.17 9.48 -2.29
C VAL A 44 -21.61 9.84 -2.66
N SER A 45 -22.01 11.12 -2.57
CA SER A 45 -23.38 11.57 -2.85
C SER A 45 -23.63 11.85 -4.32
N SER A 46 -22.60 12.06 -5.14
CA SER A 46 -22.72 12.55 -6.53
C SER A 46 -23.25 11.50 -7.53
N ALA A 47 -23.35 10.23 -7.14
CA ALA A 47 -23.80 9.16 -8.00
C ALA A 47 -24.87 8.30 -7.32
N ASN A 48 -25.76 7.70 -8.13
CA ASN A 48 -26.74 6.71 -7.68
C ASN A 48 -26.03 5.37 -7.41
N TRP A 49 -25.21 5.35 -6.36
CA TRP A 49 -24.65 4.10 -5.84
C TRP A 49 -25.79 3.31 -5.17
N GLY A 50 -25.72 1.99 -5.22
CA GLY A 50 -26.50 1.16 -4.32
C GLY A 50 -26.07 1.40 -2.88
N MET A 51 -26.57 2.45 -2.25
CA MET A 51 -26.08 3.02 -0.98
C MET A 51 -25.96 2.00 0.16
N ASP A 52 -26.78 0.94 0.14
CA ASP A 52 -26.79 -0.06 1.20
C ASP A 52 -25.64 -1.08 1.14
N SER A 53 -24.84 -1.06 0.05
CA SER A 53 -23.77 -2.06 -0.19
C SER A 53 -22.45 -1.47 -0.71
N LEU A 54 -22.30 -0.15 -0.74
CA LEU A 54 -21.10 0.50 -1.26
C LEU A 54 -19.91 0.33 -0.33
N ASN A 55 -18.82 -0.24 -0.84
CA ASN A 55 -17.55 -0.36 -0.14
C ASN A 55 -16.62 0.78 -0.55
N ILE A 56 -16.13 1.54 0.42
CA ILE A 56 -15.24 2.69 0.19
C ILE A 56 -13.84 2.34 0.70
N CYS A 57 -12.87 2.33 -0.21
CA CYS A 57 -11.44 2.13 0.09
C CYS A 57 -10.72 3.47 -0.03
N ILE A 58 -10.19 3.97 1.07
CA ILE A 58 -9.53 5.29 1.14
C ILE A 58 -8.05 5.12 1.42
N GLU A 59 -7.20 5.74 0.61
CA GLU A 59 -5.79 5.94 0.92
C GLU A 59 -5.66 7.14 1.86
N VAL A 60 -5.18 6.91 3.09
CA VAL A 60 -5.10 7.92 4.13
C VAL A 60 -3.67 8.39 4.32
N SER A 61 -3.39 9.65 3.98
CA SER A 61 -2.08 10.27 4.18
C SER A 61 -1.89 10.73 5.63
N SER A 62 -0.64 10.78 6.09
CA SER A 62 -0.29 11.33 7.41
C SER A 62 -0.72 12.79 7.57
N HIS A 63 -0.65 13.58 6.50
CA HIS A 63 -1.16 14.96 6.47
C HIS A 63 -2.66 15.02 6.73
N ALA A 64 -3.43 14.09 6.15
CA ALA A 64 -4.88 14.06 6.33
C ALA A 64 -5.26 13.75 7.79
N LEU A 65 -4.51 12.85 8.44
CA LEU A 65 -4.72 12.51 9.85
C LEU A 65 -4.37 13.68 10.76
N GLU A 66 -3.25 14.36 10.53
CA GLU A 66 -2.86 15.53 11.33
C GLU A 66 -3.80 16.74 11.11
N GLN A 67 -4.38 16.85 9.93
CA GLN A 67 -5.32 17.92 9.58
C GLN A 67 -6.78 17.57 9.83
N ASP A 68 -7.07 16.47 10.52
CA ASP A 68 -8.42 16.01 10.86
C ASP A 68 -9.38 15.93 9.66
N ARG A 69 -8.85 15.62 8.43
CA ARG A 69 -9.67 15.58 7.21
C ARG A 69 -10.73 14.50 7.22
N LEU A 70 -10.61 13.51 8.08
CA LEU A 70 -11.56 12.42 8.28
C LEU A 70 -12.44 12.63 9.52
N LEU A 71 -12.42 13.82 10.10
CA LEU A 71 -13.24 14.18 11.25
C LEU A 71 -14.72 13.95 10.91
N GLY A 72 -15.43 13.19 11.74
CA GLY A 72 -16.83 12.80 11.51
C GLY A 72 -17.01 11.38 10.98
N ILE A 73 -15.93 10.70 10.54
CA ILE A 73 -15.98 9.26 10.32
C ILE A 73 -15.82 8.55 11.65
N GLU A 74 -16.91 7.97 12.14
CA GLU A 74 -16.93 7.31 13.45
C GLU A 74 -16.41 5.88 13.42
N TYR A 75 -16.39 5.26 12.22
CA TYR A 75 -16.14 3.84 12.09
C TYR A 75 -15.55 3.45 10.73
N PHE A 76 -14.55 2.58 10.77
CA PHE A 76 -14.03 1.85 9.60
C PHE A 76 -14.29 0.35 9.74
N ASN A 77 -14.60 -0.34 8.65
CA ASN A 77 -14.59 -1.80 8.65
C ASN A 77 -13.17 -2.31 8.88
N SER A 78 -12.20 -1.70 8.23
CA SER A 78 -10.77 -2.02 8.40
C SER A 78 -9.91 -0.78 8.36
N ALA A 79 -8.85 -0.76 9.18
CA ALA A 79 -7.79 0.23 9.16
C ALA A 79 -6.43 -0.48 9.20
N SER A 80 -5.49 -0.08 8.33
CA SER A 80 -4.20 -0.75 8.19
C SER A 80 -3.05 0.23 8.06
N ILE A 81 -1.91 -0.08 8.69
CA ILE A 81 -0.63 0.60 8.46
C ILE A 81 0.37 -0.41 7.92
N LEU A 82 0.77 -0.23 6.66
CA LEU A 82 1.65 -1.17 5.96
C LEU A 82 3.12 -0.91 6.27
N ASN A 83 3.51 0.37 6.29
CA ASN A 83 4.89 0.77 6.58
C ASN A 83 4.96 2.17 7.19
N ILE A 84 6.07 2.44 7.87
CA ILE A 84 6.48 3.77 8.32
C ILE A 84 7.96 3.92 7.97
N THR A 85 8.25 4.79 7.02
CA THR A 85 9.60 5.05 6.53
C THR A 85 9.93 6.52 6.70
N ASN A 86 11.18 6.91 6.53
CA ASN A 86 11.60 8.30 6.66
C ASN A 86 11.09 9.11 5.46
N ASP A 87 9.94 9.74 5.59
CA ASP A 87 9.30 10.57 4.58
C ASP A 87 8.57 11.75 5.24
N HIS A 88 8.27 12.79 4.46
CA HIS A 88 7.52 13.97 4.92
C HIS A 88 8.06 14.67 6.17
N ILE A 89 9.38 14.58 6.43
CA ILE A 89 10.00 15.21 7.61
C ILE A 89 10.03 16.74 7.49
N ASP A 90 10.02 17.26 6.27
CA ASP A 90 9.82 18.68 5.98
C ASP A 90 8.52 19.22 6.58
N TYR A 91 7.45 18.44 6.55
CA TYR A 91 6.15 18.75 7.14
C TYR A 91 6.09 18.39 8.63
N HIS A 92 6.29 17.11 8.97
CA HIS A 92 6.12 16.60 10.34
C HIS A 92 7.26 16.95 11.31
N LYS A 93 8.39 17.55 10.82
CA LYS A 93 9.57 17.97 11.59
C LYS A 93 10.37 16.82 12.23
N SER A 94 9.78 15.65 12.47
CA SER A 94 10.48 14.47 13.00
C SER A 94 9.81 13.17 12.57
N LEU A 95 10.61 12.08 12.56
CA LEU A 95 10.07 10.73 12.34
C LEU A 95 9.04 10.35 13.41
N LYS A 96 9.24 10.81 14.64
CA LYS A 96 8.28 10.54 15.74
C LYS A 96 6.94 11.17 15.44
N SER A 97 6.88 12.46 15.10
CA SER A 97 5.62 13.16 14.78
C SER A 97 4.93 12.56 13.55
N TYR A 98 5.70 12.17 12.53
CA TYR A 98 5.17 11.47 11.36
C TYR A 98 4.53 10.13 11.73
N ARG A 99 5.20 9.35 12.56
CA ARG A 99 4.69 8.07 13.08
C ARG A 99 3.43 8.27 13.89
N ASP A 100 3.44 9.22 14.85
CA ASP A 100 2.30 9.50 15.73
C ASP A 100 1.07 9.93 14.90
N ALA A 101 1.28 10.74 13.85
CA ALA A 101 0.22 11.11 12.92
C ALA A 101 -0.37 9.87 12.20
N LYS A 102 0.47 8.95 11.69
CA LYS A 102 -0.02 7.72 11.06
C LYS A 102 -0.81 6.82 12.02
N PHE A 103 -0.35 6.67 13.26
CA PHE A 103 -1.08 5.90 14.27
C PHE A 103 -2.43 6.53 14.63
N GLY A 104 -2.65 7.80 14.31
CA GLY A 104 -3.93 8.49 14.44
C GLY A 104 -5.09 7.77 13.76
N ILE A 105 -4.84 6.98 12.70
CA ILE A 105 -5.90 6.19 12.03
C ILE A 105 -6.62 5.23 13.00
N PHE A 106 -5.93 4.73 14.01
CA PHE A 106 -6.49 3.80 14.98
C PHE A 106 -7.28 4.49 16.13
N GLN A 107 -7.40 5.82 16.10
CA GLN A 107 -8.32 6.53 16.99
C GLN A 107 -9.78 6.31 16.58
N THR A 108 -10.02 6.10 15.28
CA THR A 108 -11.35 5.74 14.79
C THR A 108 -11.61 4.24 15.04
N LYS A 109 -12.78 3.91 15.53
CA LYS A 109 -13.18 2.51 15.77
C LYS A 109 -13.10 1.70 14.48
N SER A 110 -12.60 0.47 14.59
CA SER A 110 -12.52 -0.44 13.46
C SER A 110 -12.70 -1.89 13.89
N ASN A 111 -13.36 -2.71 13.08
CA ASN A 111 -13.49 -4.16 13.33
C ASN A 111 -12.16 -4.86 13.13
N VAL A 112 -11.41 -4.43 12.11
CA VAL A 112 -10.13 -5.00 11.71
C VAL A 112 -9.08 -3.91 11.78
N MET A 113 -8.07 -4.12 12.61
CA MET A 113 -6.90 -3.23 12.72
C MET A 113 -5.65 -4.05 12.46
N LEU A 114 -4.88 -3.68 11.44
CA LEU A 114 -3.74 -4.44 10.96
C LEU A 114 -2.48 -3.58 10.90
N ILE A 115 -1.37 -4.16 11.30
CA ILE A 115 -0.05 -3.52 11.24
C ILE A 115 1.01 -4.54 10.83
N LYS A 116 2.04 -4.11 10.12
CA LYS A 116 3.22 -4.93 9.88
C LYS A 116 3.94 -5.18 11.21
N ALA A 117 4.37 -6.41 11.46
CA ALA A 117 4.96 -6.82 12.75
C ALA A 117 6.18 -5.97 13.14
N GLU A 118 6.99 -5.56 12.19
CA GLU A 118 8.14 -4.67 12.41
C GLU A 118 7.77 -3.32 13.02
N LEU A 119 6.49 -2.93 12.92
CA LEU A 119 5.97 -1.67 13.47
C LEU A 119 5.31 -1.84 14.84
N GLU A 120 5.22 -3.07 15.37
CA GLU A 120 4.55 -3.36 16.64
C GLU A 120 5.20 -2.62 17.81
N GLU A 121 6.53 -2.51 17.83
CA GLU A 121 7.27 -1.75 18.85
C GLU A 121 6.83 -0.29 18.93
N TYR A 122 6.47 0.31 17.79
CA TYR A 122 5.99 1.69 17.74
C TYR A 122 4.55 1.81 18.24
N SER A 123 3.72 0.80 18.01
CA SER A 123 2.34 0.79 18.51
C SER A 123 2.28 0.76 20.03
N SER A 124 3.24 0.09 20.68
CA SER A 124 3.31 0.00 22.14
C SER A 124 3.50 1.34 22.83
N ASP A 125 4.13 2.29 22.16
CA ASP A 125 4.40 3.63 22.71
C ASP A 125 3.27 4.62 22.46
N TYR A 126 2.33 4.27 21.58
CA TYR A 126 1.22 5.15 21.28
C TYR A 126 0.18 5.12 22.41
N SER A 127 0.04 6.24 23.09
CA SER A 127 -0.77 6.33 24.33
C SER A 127 -2.24 5.94 24.15
N TYR A 128 -2.82 6.23 22.97
CA TYR A 128 -4.21 5.87 22.67
C TYR A 128 -4.39 4.34 22.59
N LEU A 129 -3.50 3.63 21.91
CA LEU A 129 -3.54 2.18 21.78
C LEU A 129 -3.43 1.50 23.13
N LYS A 130 -2.50 1.94 23.98
CA LYS A 130 -2.33 1.45 25.35
C LYS A 130 -3.59 1.67 26.19
N LYS A 131 -4.12 2.89 26.16
CA LYS A 131 -5.27 3.29 26.98
C LYS A 131 -6.53 2.52 26.61
N ASN A 132 -6.79 2.31 25.33
CA ASN A 132 -8.04 1.73 24.83
C ASN A 132 -7.93 0.24 24.57
N LYS A 133 -6.77 -0.41 24.80
CA LYS A 133 -6.53 -1.85 24.55
C LYS A 133 -7.01 -2.28 23.17
N ILE A 134 -6.68 -1.50 22.15
CA ILE A 134 -7.07 -1.77 20.77
C ILE A 134 -6.55 -3.13 20.35
N ASN A 135 -7.43 -3.95 19.79
CA ASN A 135 -7.10 -5.28 19.28
C ASN A 135 -6.45 -5.16 17.90
N LEU A 136 -5.19 -4.73 17.90
CA LEU A 136 -4.36 -4.61 16.71
C LEU A 136 -3.69 -5.95 16.42
N LYS A 137 -3.76 -6.42 15.18
CA LYS A 137 -3.15 -7.68 14.73
C LYS A 137 -1.95 -7.40 13.85
N THR A 138 -0.92 -8.20 14.06
CA THR A 138 0.33 -8.12 13.30
C THR A 138 0.34 -9.06 12.11
N ILE A 139 0.85 -8.58 10.99
CA ILE A 139 1.11 -9.38 9.78
C ILE A 139 2.62 -9.53 9.62
N CYS A 140 3.10 -10.75 9.39
CA CYS A 140 4.53 -11.06 9.29
C CYS A 140 4.80 -12.23 8.34
N ASP A 141 5.95 -12.22 7.69
CA ASP A 141 6.46 -13.31 6.83
C ASP A 141 7.67 -14.03 7.42
N THR A 142 8.25 -13.50 8.49
CA THR A 142 9.46 -14.02 9.13
C THR A 142 9.20 -14.75 10.45
N ASN A 143 8.10 -14.40 11.16
CA ASN A 143 7.72 -15.01 12.43
C ASN A 143 6.45 -15.86 12.28
N LEU A 144 6.61 -17.18 12.29
CA LEU A 144 5.49 -18.14 12.17
C LEU A 144 4.44 -17.99 13.29
N PHE A 145 4.76 -17.38 14.42
CA PHE A 145 3.87 -17.18 15.57
C PHE A 145 3.20 -15.79 15.56
N ALA A 146 3.40 -14.98 14.51
CA ALA A 146 2.66 -13.73 14.36
C ALA A 146 1.14 -13.98 14.33
N ASP A 147 0.33 -12.99 14.66
CA ASP A 147 -1.14 -13.09 14.62
C ASP A 147 -1.62 -13.60 13.26
N ILE A 148 -1.06 -13.04 12.20
CA ILE A 148 -1.28 -13.45 10.81
C ILE A 148 0.11 -13.66 10.19
N PHE A 149 0.40 -14.89 9.82
CA PHE A 149 1.64 -15.25 9.15
C PHE A 149 1.36 -15.48 7.67
N PHE A 150 2.24 -14.99 6.80
CA PHE A 150 2.19 -15.36 5.39
C PHE A 150 3.57 -15.84 4.91
N LYS A 151 3.57 -16.61 3.85
CA LYS A 151 4.82 -17.06 3.21
C LYS A 151 4.66 -17.13 1.71
N ILE A 152 5.58 -16.52 1.01
CA ILE A 152 5.73 -16.65 -0.44
C ILE A 152 6.48 -17.94 -0.72
N GLU A 153 5.83 -18.88 -1.41
CA GLU A 153 6.39 -20.18 -1.78
C GLU A 153 7.11 -20.11 -3.12
N LYS A 154 6.56 -19.30 -4.04
CA LYS A 154 7.16 -19.03 -5.35
C LYS A 154 6.93 -17.58 -5.75
N SER A 155 7.92 -16.96 -6.36
CA SER A 155 7.82 -15.62 -6.92
C SER A 155 8.60 -15.53 -8.22
N SER A 156 7.95 -15.00 -9.25
CA SER A 156 8.53 -14.68 -10.55
C SER A 156 7.83 -13.48 -11.15
N ILE A 157 8.38 -12.91 -12.21
CA ILE A 157 7.74 -11.79 -12.95
C ILE A 157 6.37 -12.14 -13.55
N LYS A 158 6.05 -13.43 -13.70
CA LYS A 158 4.80 -13.88 -14.33
C LYS A 158 3.78 -14.44 -13.34
N GLN A 159 4.25 -14.94 -12.20
CA GLN A 159 3.38 -15.63 -11.27
C GLN A 159 4.03 -15.75 -9.90
N SER A 160 3.21 -15.57 -8.86
CA SER A 160 3.57 -15.81 -7.48
C SER A 160 2.56 -16.74 -6.80
N GLU A 161 3.05 -17.57 -5.89
CA GLU A 161 2.25 -18.45 -5.04
C GLU A 161 2.62 -18.20 -3.58
N PHE A 162 1.63 -18.00 -2.74
CA PHE A 162 1.81 -17.74 -1.31
C PHE A 162 0.68 -18.33 -0.48
N TYR A 163 0.88 -18.38 0.83
CA TYR A 163 -0.20 -18.73 1.75
C TYR A 163 -0.26 -17.78 2.94
N ILE A 164 -1.44 -17.70 3.55
CA ILE A 164 -1.71 -17.00 4.78
C ILE A 164 -2.15 -18.02 5.82
N LEU A 165 -1.58 -17.95 7.03
CA LEU A 165 -1.95 -18.75 8.20
C LEU A 165 -2.48 -17.82 9.30
N LEU A 166 -3.65 -18.10 9.80
CA LEU A 166 -4.36 -17.28 10.77
C LEU A 166 -4.18 -17.85 12.18
N ASN A 167 -3.17 -17.38 12.91
CA ASN A 167 -2.91 -17.84 14.29
C ASN A 167 -3.81 -17.14 15.30
N ASN A 168 -4.02 -15.83 15.16
CA ASN A 168 -4.82 -14.99 16.04
C ASN A 168 -5.47 -13.83 15.26
N PRO A 169 -6.42 -14.12 14.35
CA PRO A 169 -7.03 -13.09 13.52
C PRO A 169 -7.89 -12.11 14.33
N PRO A 170 -8.39 -11.02 13.72
CA PRO A 170 -9.36 -10.14 14.32
C PRO A 170 -10.61 -10.89 14.80
N LYS A 171 -11.29 -10.36 15.82
CA LYS A 171 -12.49 -11.01 16.39
C LYS A 171 -13.59 -11.32 15.37
N SER A 172 -13.78 -10.47 14.39
CA SER A 172 -14.74 -10.70 13.29
C SER A 172 -14.38 -11.92 12.43
N GLN A 173 -13.16 -12.41 12.52
CA GLN A 173 -12.61 -13.56 11.79
C GLN A 173 -12.15 -14.69 12.73
N GLU A 174 -12.60 -14.70 13.99
CA GLU A 174 -12.14 -15.67 15.01
C GLU A 174 -12.44 -17.12 14.63
N HIS A 175 -13.49 -17.37 13.88
CA HIS A 175 -13.83 -18.69 13.32
C HIS A 175 -12.82 -19.21 12.28
N GLU A 176 -11.90 -18.37 11.84
CA GLU A 176 -10.85 -18.70 10.89
C GLU A 176 -9.51 -19.12 11.57
N ILE A 177 -9.44 -19.15 12.91
CA ILE A 177 -8.23 -19.51 13.64
C ILE A 177 -7.69 -20.88 13.20
N GLY A 178 -6.38 -20.91 12.91
CA GLY A 178 -5.66 -22.12 12.51
C GLY A 178 -5.83 -22.50 11.03
N LYS A 179 -6.70 -21.82 10.29
CA LYS A 179 -6.86 -22.08 8.86
C LYS A 179 -5.68 -21.54 8.05
N LYS A 180 -5.39 -22.24 6.97
CA LYS A 180 -4.35 -21.91 6.00
C LYS A 180 -4.94 -21.74 4.61
N TYR A 181 -4.83 -20.55 4.07
CA TYR A 181 -5.32 -20.17 2.75
C TYR A 181 -4.17 -20.06 1.76
N ARG A 182 -4.28 -20.72 0.61
CA ARG A 182 -3.32 -20.63 -0.48
C ARG A 182 -3.84 -19.76 -1.61
N PHE A 183 -2.93 -18.98 -2.19
CA PHE A 183 -3.22 -18.03 -3.23
C PHE A 183 -2.23 -18.10 -4.39
N LYS A 184 -2.72 -17.73 -5.57
CA LYS A 184 -1.94 -17.61 -6.79
C LYS A 184 -2.29 -16.29 -7.47
N CYS A 185 -1.26 -15.50 -7.81
CA CYS A 185 -1.43 -14.19 -8.46
C CYS A 185 -0.30 -13.93 -9.45
N ASP A 186 -0.50 -12.92 -10.32
CA ASP A 186 0.52 -12.45 -11.26
C ASP A 186 1.25 -11.19 -10.75
N LEU A 187 1.19 -10.94 -9.43
CA LEU A 187 1.87 -9.81 -8.81
C LEU A 187 3.31 -10.15 -8.43
N PHE A 188 4.20 -9.20 -8.65
CA PHE A 188 5.59 -9.16 -8.21
C PHE A 188 6.02 -7.69 -8.01
N PRO A 189 7.14 -7.39 -7.33
CA PRO A 189 7.88 -8.27 -6.45
C PRO A 189 7.16 -8.50 -5.11
N GLU A 190 7.83 -9.09 -4.14
CA GLU A 190 7.25 -9.58 -2.87
C GLU A 190 6.47 -8.53 -2.10
N PHE A 191 6.89 -7.28 -2.08
CA PHE A 191 6.15 -6.22 -1.35
C PHE A 191 4.73 -6.00 -1.92
N ASN A 192 4.49 -6.29 -3.21
CA ASN A 192 3.13 -6.25 -3.77
C ASN A 192 2.28 -7.44 -3.33
N ILE A 193 2.92 -8.57 -3.04
CA ILE A 193 2.25 -9.73 -2.43
C ILE A 193 1.91 -9.40 -0.96
N GLU A 194 2.81 -8.76 -0.23
CA GLU A 194 2.53 -8.28 1.12
C GLU A 194 1.34 -7.30 1.13
N ASN A 195 1.31 -6.33 0.21
CA ASN A 195 0.17 -5.42 0.07
C ASN A 195 -1.13 -6.18 -0.20
N LEU A 196 -1.09 -7.24 -1.02
CA LEU A 196 -2.25 -8.10 -1.27
C LEU A 196 -2.68 -8.86 -0.01
N VAL A 197 -1.75 -9.35 0.80
CA VAL A 197 -2.05 -9.99 2.08
C VAL A 197 -2.81 -9.03 3.00
N PHE A 198 -2.36 -7.78 3.13
CA PHE A 198 -3.10 -6.75 3.89
C PHE A 198 -4.50 -6.53 3.35
N ALA A 199 -4.67 -6.48 2.03
CA ALA A 199 -5.99 -6.30 1.41
C ALA A 199 -6.92 -7.49 1.70
N ILE A 200 -6.44 -8.74 1.56
CA ILE A 200 -7.21 -9.95 1.89
C ILE A 200 -7.62 -9.95 3.36
N CYS A 201 -6.68 -9.69 4.27
CA CYS A 201 -6.97 -9.65 5.71
C CYS A 201 -7.93 -8.53 6.09
N SER A 202 -7.95 -7.43 5.33
CA SER A 202 -8.85 -6.30 5.56
C SER A 202 -10.29 -6.59 5.19
N ILE A 203 -10.53 -7.39 4.15
CA ILE A 203 -11.88 -7.76 3.70
C ILE A 203 -12.41 -9.06 4.34
N GLY A 204 -11.52 -9.91 4.85
CA GLY A 204 -11.86 -11.20 5.45
C GLY A 204 -11.68 -12.38 4.51
N PHE A 205 -12.01 -13.58 5.00
CA PHE A 205 -11.71 -14.85 4.32
C PHE A 205 -12.94 -15.64 3.86
N ASP A 206 -14.13 -15.13 4.07
CA ASP A 206 -15.39 -15.85 3.78
C ASP A 206 -15.53 -16.27 2.30
N GLU A 207 -14.95 -15.48 1.39
CA GLU A 207 -14.98 -15.73 -0.06
C GLU A 207 -13.83 -16.65 -0.55
N PHE A 208 -12.97 -17.12 0.36
CA PHE A 208 -11.80 -17.92 -0.01
C PHE A 208 -11.93 -19.35 0.49
N SER A 209 -11.36 -20.30 -0.28
CA SER A 209 -11.27 -21.70 0.13
C SER A 209 -10.02 -21.95 0.96
N ASP A 210 -10.14 -22.67 2.07
CA ASP A 210 -9.02 -23.08 2.90
C ASP A 210 -8.30 -24.33 2.38
N SER A 211 -8.92 -25.07 1.46
CA SER A 211 -8.43 -26.36 0.94
C SER A 211 -7.87 -26.30 -0.48
N SER A 212 -8.19 -25.25 -1.23
CA SER A 212 -7.75 -25.06 -2.62
C SER A 212 -6.92 -23.79 -2.78
N THR A 213 -6.22 -23.69 -3.90
CA THR A 213 -5.51 -22.45 -4.25
C THR A 213 -6.48 -21.44 -4.84
N ASN A 214 -6.65 -20.31 -4.18
CA ASN A 214 -7.46 -19.20 -4.67
C ASN A 214 -6.73 -18.48 -5.79
N ASN A 215 -7.35 -18.37 -6.97
CA ASN A 215 -6.75 -17.78 -8.14
C ASN A 215 -7.05 -16.28 -8.24
N LEU A 216 -6.06 -15.46 -7.94
CA LEU A 216 -6.12 -13.99 -7.96
C LEU A 216 -5.36 -13.38 -9.16
N ARG A 217 -5.16 -14.15 -10.25
CA ARG A 217 -4.42 -13.70 -11.43
C ARG A 217 -5.09 -12.56 -12.22
N TYR A 218 -6.33 -12.27 -11.94
CA TYR A 218 -7.05 -11.12 -12.48
C TYR A 218 -6.59 -9.78 -11.89
N LEU A 219 -5.93 -9.79 -10.75
CA LEU A 219 -5.42 -8.57 -10.12
C LEU A 219 -4.29 -7.98 -10.96
N LYS A 220 -4.32 -6.68 -11.12
CA LYS A 220 -3.28 -5.91 -11.82
C LYS A 220 -2.73 -4.83 -10.91
N LEU A 221 -1.43 -4.57 -11.05
CA LEU A 221 -0.83 -3.42 -10.39
C LEU A 221 -1.36 -2.13 -11.01
N PRO A 222 -1.47 -1.05 -10.23
CA PRO A 222 -1.81 0.26 -10.78
C PRO A 222 -0.75 0.74 -11.77
N ILE A 223 -1.17 1.58 -12.72
CA ILE A 223 -0.27 2.25 -13.67
C ILE A 223 0.86 2.95 -12.91
N GLY A 224 2.10 2.77 -13.38
CA GLY A 224 3.30 3.34 -12.77
C GLY A 224 3.68 2.73 -11.41
N ARG A 225 3.19 1.54 -11.06
CA ARG A 225 3.55 0.77 -9.85
C ARG A 225 4.09 -0.59 -10.24
N VAL A 226 5.40 -0.70 -10.42
CA VAL A 226 6.06 -1.90 -10.97
C VAL A 226 5.36 -2.38 -12.25
N GLU A 227 4.96 -1.44 -13.07
CA GLU A 227 4.22 -1.70 -14.31
C GLU A 227 5.14 -2.33 -15.35
N LEU A 228 4.91 -3.57 -15.69
CA LEU A 228 5.64 -4.25 -16.76
C LEU A 228 5.02 -3.89 -18.10
N ILE A 229 5.83 -3.28 -19.00
CA ILE A 229 5.37 -2.89 -20.34
C ILE A 229 5.43 -4.10 -21.25
N GLU A 230 4.27 -4.48 -21.78
CA GLU A 230 4.13 -5.59 -22.71
C GLU A 230 4.43 -5.16 -24.16
N GLY A 231 4.71 -6.14 -25.05
CA GLY A 231 4.84 -5.91 -26.49
C GLY A 231 6.18 -5.41 -26.99
N ILE A 232 7.20 -5.34 -26.11
CA ILE A 232 8.57 -4.98 -26.46
C ILE A 232 9.53 -6.13 -26.19
N SER A 233 10.68 -6.14 -26.86
CA SER A 233 11.66 -7.24 -26.80
C SER A 233 12.41 -7.34 -25.47
N HIS A 234 12.34 -6.32 -24.62
CA HIS A 234 13.00 -6.23 -23.33
C HIS A 234 11.97 -6.02 -22.22
N ASN A 235 12.29 -6.47 -21.01
CA ASN A 235 11.46 -6.14 -19.85
C ASN A 235 11.69 -4.67 -19.48
N VAL A 236 10.67 -3.85 -19.59
CA VAL A 236 10.65 -2.46 -19.12
C VAL A 236 9.66 -2.35 -17.98
N ILE A 237 10.14 -1.84 -16.86
CA ILE A 237 9.33 -1.63 -15.64
C ILE A 237 9.25 -0.14 -15.39
N ILE A 238 8.02 0.36 -15.20
CA ILE A 238 7.76 1.75 -14.80
C ILE A 238 7.32 1.75 -13.34
N ASP A 239 7.95 2.60 -12.53
CA ASP A 239 7.57 2.77 -11.12
C ASP A 239 7.64 4.23 -10.69
N TYR A 240 6.86 4.58 -9.68
CA TYR A 240 6.75 5.92 -9.12
C TYR A 240 7.81 6.23 -8.04
N ALA A 241 8.76 5.36 -7.78
CA ALA A 241 9.79 5.56 -6.77
C ALA A 241 10.53 6.90 -6.99
N HIS A 242 10.43 7.83 -6.04
CA HIS A 242 10.92 9.20 -6.16
C HIS A 242 11.75 9.66 -4.96
N ASN A 243 12.10 8.74 -4.06
CA ASN A 243 13.02 8.94 -2.94
C ASN A 243 13.96 7.75 -2.79
N GLU A 244 15.01 7.92 -1.97
CA GLU A 244 16.04 6.90 -1.75
C GLU A 244 15.43 5.56 -1.28
N HIS A 245 14.58 5.60 -0.27
CA HIS A 245 13.99 4.41 0.33
C HIS A 245 13.11 3.64 -0.64
N ALA A 246 12.22 4.33 -1.37
CA ALA A 246 11.37 3.70 -2.36
C ALA A 246 12.20 3.06 -3.48
N MET A 247 13.27 3.73 -3.93
CA MET A 247 14.19 3.20 -4.93
C MET A 247 14.99 1.99 -4.40
N ASP A 248 15.45 2.03 -3.15
CA ASP A 248 16.16 0.89 -2.52
C ASP A 248 15.23 -0.31 -2.39
N SER A 249 14.02 -0.11 -1.90
CA SER A 249 12.99 -1.16 -1.79
C SER A 249 12.63 -1.77 -3.14
N LEU A 250 12.42 -0.94 -4.17
CA LEU A 250 12.12 -1.39 -5.52
C LEU A 250 13.28 -2.19 -6.10
N LEU A 251 14.48 -1.59 -6.17
CA LEU A 251 15.61 -2.18 -6.87
C LEU A 251 16.11 -3.44 -6.17
N SER A 252 16.20 -3.47 -4.84
CA SER A 252 16.58 -4.67 -4.08
C SER A 252 15.57 -5.81 -4.27
N SER A 253 14.30 -5.48 -4.50
CA SER A 253 13.25 -6.46 -4.71
C SER A 253 13.24 -7.04 -6.13
N ILE A 254 13.64 -6.25 -7.14
CA ILE A 254 13.59 -6.67 -8.54
C ILE A 254 14.93 -7.22 -9.07
N GLU A 255 16.07 -6.86 -8.49
CA GLU A 255 17.39 -7.29 -8.99
C GLU A 255 17.52 -8.82 -9.16
N LYS A 256 16.90 -9.58 -8.26
CA LYS A 256 16.93 -11.05 -8.30
C LYS A 256 16.16 -11.69 -9.46
N TYR A 257 15.36 -10.91 -10.18
CA TYR A 257 14.59 -11.39 -11.34
C TYR A 257 15.29 -11.11 -12.68
N PHE A 258 16.38 -10.31 -12.66
CA PHE A 258 17.02 -9.84 -13.89
C PHE A 258 18.55 -9.86 -13.73
N ASP A 259 19.23 -10.54 -14.63
CA ASP A 259 20.71 -10.62 -14.64
C ASP A 259 21.37 -9.28 -14.96
N ASN A 260 20.66 -8.39 -15.65
CA ASN A 260 21.21 -7.13 -16.11
C ASN A 260 20.16 -6.01 -15.97
N LEU A 261 20.29 -5.21 -14.93
CA LEU A 261 19.38 -4.13 -14.63
C LEU A 261 19.95 -2.78 -15.08
N ILE A 262 19.19 -2.05 -15.88
CA ILE A 262 19.49 -0.68 -16.28
C ILE A 262 18.47 0.25 -15.62
N VAL A 263 18.94 1.23 -14.86
CA VAL A 263 18.06 2.19 -14.17
C VAL A 263 18.10 3.54 -14.86
N VAL A 264 16.94 4.04 -15.25
CA VAL A 264 16.76 5.38 -15.83
C VAL A 264 15.88 6.18 -14.87
N PHE A 265 16.38 7.30 -14.36
CA PHE A 265 15.61 8.16 -13.47
C PHE A 265 16.08 9.60 -13.49
N GLY A 266 15.22 10.50 -13.02
CA GLY A 266 15.54 11.91 -12.80
C GLY A 266 15.06 12.41 -11.44
N CYS A 267 15.42 13.62 -11.08
CA CYS A 267 14.94 14.28 -9.87
C CYS A 267 14.39 15.66 -10.23
N GLY A 268 13.20 15.98 -9.73
CA GLY A 268 12.58 17.28 -9.96
C GLY A 268 13.40 18.44 -9.40
N GLY A 269 13.43 19.55 -10.14
CA GLY A 269 14.01 20.81 -9.70
C GLY A 269 13.24 21.44 -8.54
N ASP A 270 13.86 22.39 -7.84
CA ASP A 270 13.29 23.09 -6.67
C ASP A 270 12.80 22.15 -5.56
N ARG A 271 13.42 21.00 -5.43
CA ARG A 271 13.14 19.98 -4.42
C ARG A 271 14.40 19.69 -3.60
N ASP A 272 14.29 18.82 -2.60
CA ASP A 272 15.43 18.39 -1.79
C ASP A 272 16.59 17.89 -2.67
N LYS A 273 17.66 18.70 -2.78
CA LYS A 273 18.87 18.36 -3.54
C LYS A 273 19.64 17.21 -2.89
N GLY A 274 19.53 17.05 -1.57
CA GLY A 274 20.24 16.01 -0.81
C GLY A 274 19.82 14.60 -1.19
N LYS A 275 18.58 14.41 -1.63
CA LYS A 275 18.10 13.10 -2.08
C LYS A 275 18.73 12.62 -3.40
N ARG A 276 19.21 13.55 -4.27
CA ARG A 276 19.73 13.20 -5.61
C ARG A 276 20.93 12.27 -5.54
N SER A 277 21.92 12.64 -4.71
CA SER A 277 23.12 11.82 -4.51
C SER A 277 22.85 10.49 -3.86
N LYS A 278 21.86 10.42 -2.96
CA LYS A 278 21.44 9.19 -2.28
C LYS A 278 20.75 8.25 -3.26
N MET A 279 19.78 8.75 -4.04
CA MET A 279 19.12 7.98 -5.08
C MET A 279 20.12 7.46 -6.13
N LEU A 280 21.08 8.28 -6.55
CA LEU A 280 22.12 7.85 -7.49
C LEU A 280 22.97 6.71 -6.92
N LYS A 281 23.40 6.81 -5.66
CA LYS A 281 24.13 5.73 -4.98
C LYS A 281 23.33 4.44 -4.91
N THR A 282 22.05 4.54 -4.58
CA THR A 282 21.14 3.40 -4.57
C THR A 282 21.00 2.78 -5.96
N ALA A 283 20.80 3.59 -7.01
CA ALA A 283 20.73 3.07 -8.37
C ALA A 283 22.02 2.34 -8.79
N ILE A 284 23.19 2.90 -8.49
CA ILE A 284 24.50 2.27 -8.79
C ILE A 284 24.67 0.94 -8.05
N LYS A 285 24.17 0.84 -6.82
CA LYS A 285 24.28 -0.37 -5.99
C LYS A 285 23.61 -1.61 -6.63
N TYR A 286 22.46 -1.43 -7.29
CA TYR A 286 21.62 -2.51 -7.78
C TYR A 286 21.62 -2.69 -9.30
N SER A 287 22.30 -1.85 -10.05
CA SER A 287 22.23 -1.89 -11.51
C SER A 287 23.60 -1.93 -12.18
N SER A 288 23.65 -2.53 -13.34
CA SER A 288 24.85 -2.57 -14.20
C SER A 288 25.08 -1.24 -14.92
N LYS A 289 24.02 -0.45 -15.10
CA LYS A 289 24.07 0.86 -15.77
C LYS A 289 23.02 1.80 -15.20
N VAL A 290 23.42 3.05 -14.97
CA VAL A 290 22.53 4.13 -14.55
C VAL A 290 22.52 5.21 -15.62
N ILE A 291 21.33 5.65 -15.99
CA ILE A 291 21.10 6.84 -16.83
C ILE A 291 20.37 7.85 -15.95
N PHE A 292 21.14 8.85 -15.48
CA PHE A 292 20.59 9.96 -14.73
C PHE A 292 20.20 11.07 -15.72
N THR A 293 18.94 11.45 -15.74
CA THR A 293 18.40 12.41 -16.70
C THR A 293 17.65 13.53 -16.01
N SER A 294 17.23 14.53 -16.79
CA SER A 294 16.31 15.55 -16.25
C SER A 294 14.91 14.96 -16.03
N ASP A 295 14.28 15.43 -14.99
CA ASP A 295 12.84 15.36 -14.76
C ASP A 295 12.26 16.78 -14.91
N ASN A 296 11.19 17.11 -14.27
CA ASN A 296 10.65 18.48 -14.26
C ASN A 296 11.66 19.45 -13.62
N ILE A 297 12.39 20.17 -14.45
CA ILE A 297 13.51 21.05 -14.03
C ILE A 297 13.05 22.29 -13.26
N ARG A 298 11.76 22.71 -13.44
CA ARG A 298 11.21 23.94 -12.85
C ARG A 298 12.09 25.16 -13.14
N HIS A 299 12.64 25.81 -12.09
CA HIS A 299 13.49 26.99 -12.23
C HIS A 299 14.98 26.65 -12.23
N GLU A 300 15.38 25.39 -12.10
CA GLU A 300 16.77 24.98 -12.16
C GLU A 300 17.25 24.84 -13.61
N THR A 301 18.46 25.26 -13.90
CA THR A 301 19.12 25.01 -15.19
C THR A 301 19.67 23.58 -15.20
N PHE A 302 19.59 22.93 -16.35
CA PHE A 302 20.24 21.64 -16.58
C PHE A 302 21.71 21.93 -16.99
N GLU A 303 22.62 21.62 -16.06
CA GLU A 303 24.07 21.64 -16.34
C GLU A 303 24.63 20.24 -16.47
#